data_af9aa2f8d16045ceeab28caa91058a72
#
_entry.id   af9aa2f8d16045ceeab28caa91058a72
#
_cell.length_a   1.000
_cell.length_b   1.000
_cell.length_c   1.000
_cell.angle_alpha   90.00
_cell.angle_beta   90.00
_cell.angle_gamma   90.00
#
_symmetry.space_group_name_H-M   'P 1'
#
loop_
_entity.id
_entity.type
_entity.pdbx_description
1 polymer ?
#
loop_
_entity_poly.entity_id
_entity_poly.type
_entity_poly.pdbx_seq_one_letter_code
_entity_poly.pdbx_strand_id
1 'polypeptide(L)'
;MEQKAAHTPGPWNCNHSSASGYDIVCSENSPTDVCVISRRDKTTGEIDANARLIAASPTMYDYLVERAQSGDARAASIVEAINA
;
A
#
# COMPACT_ATOMS: atom_id res chain seq x y z
N MET A 1 -3.80 -17.33 16.82
CA MET A 1 -4.39 -15.99 17.01
C MET A 1 -4.16 -15.14 15.77
N GLU A 2 -5.20 -14.57 15.25
CA GLU A 2 -5.09 -13.74 14.06
C GLU A 2 -4.40 -12.41 14.38
N GLN A 3 -3.48 -12.05 13.50
CA GLN A 3 -2.81 -10.76 13.59
C GLN A 3 -3.65 -9.74 12.84
N LYS A 4 -4.18 -8.78 13.56
CA LYS A 4 -5.06 -7.77 12.99
C LYS A 4 -4.22 -6.66 12.36
N ALA A 5 -4.47 -6.38 11.08
CA ALA A 5 -3.80 -5.30 10.38
C ALA A 5 -4.23 -3.95 10.93
N ALA A 6 -3.25 -3.06 11.15
CA ALA A 6 -3.50 -1.72 11.67
C ALA A 6 -3.73 -0.70 10.54
N HIS A 7 -3.35 -1.03 9.33
CA HIS A 7 -3.46 -0.12 8.19
C HIS A 7 -4.88 -0.10 7.61
N THR A 8 -5.17 0.92 6.81
CA THR A 8 -6.44 1.03 6.10
C THR A 8 -6.68 -0.22 5.25
N PRO A 9 -7.86 -0.84 5.35
CA PRO A 9 -8.13 -2.08 4.59
C PRO A 9 -8.00 -1.88 3.08
N GLY A 10 -7.45 -2.90 2.42
CA GLY A 10 -7.41 -2.96 0.97
C GLY A 10 -8.76 -3.41 0.40
N PRO A 11 -8.85 -3.50 -0.91
CA PRO A 11 -7.81 -3.13 -1.88
C PRO A 11 -7.62 -1.62 -2.03
N TRP A 12 -6.43 -1.23 -2.48
CA TRP A 12 -6.12 0.17 -2.77
C TRP A 12 -5.99 0.36 -4.28
N ASN A 13 -6.42 1.49 -4.77
CA ASN A 13 -6.34 1.87 -6.18
C ASN A 13 -5.60 3.19 -6.33
N CYS A 14 -4.93 3.37 -7.45
CA CYS A 14 -4.34 4.66 -7.75
C CYS A 14 -5.21 5.42 -8.76
N ASN A 15 -5.43 6.69 -8.47
CA ASN A 15 -6.17 7.59 -9.32
C ASN A 15 -5.31 8.81 -9.64
N HIS A 16 -5.46 9.32 -10.86
CA HIS A 16 -4.83 10.56 -11.26
C HIS A 16 -5.79 11.71 -10.97
N SER A 17 -5.31 12.69 -10.23
CA SER A 17 -6.09 13.90 -9.99
C SER A 17 -5.52 15.04 -10.82
N SER A 18 -6.20 15.39 -11.90
CA SER A 18 -5.78 16.50 -12.75
C SER A 18 -5.96 17.84 -12.03
N ALA A 19 -6.91 17.91 -11.12
CA ALA A 19 -7.22 19.15 -10.39
C ALA A 19 -6.12 19.50 -9.37
N SER A 20 -5.57 18.51 -8.67
CA SER A 20 -4.54 18.74 -7.65
C SER A 20 -3.13 18.62 -8.20
N GLY A 21 -2.97 17.97 -9.35
CA GLY A 21 -1.64 17.69 -9.90
C GLY A 21 -0.90 16.58 -9.17
N TYR A 22 -1.58 15.76 -8.38
CA TYR A 22 -1.00 14.64 -7.65
C TYR A 22 -1.71 13.35 -8.01
N ASP A 23 -0.97 12.26 -7.94
CA ASP A 23 -1.57 10.93 -7.99
C ASP A 23 -2.01 10.56 -6.57
N ILE A 24 -3.13 9.89 -6.46
CA ILE A 24 -3.77 9.58 -5.18
C ILE A 24 -3.96 8.06 -5.09
N VAL A 25 -3.60 7.50 -3.95
CA VAL A 25 -3.90 6.12 -3.63
C VAL A 25 -5.08 6.11 -2.66
N CYS A 26 -6.12 5.41 -3.02
CA CYS A 26 -7.37 5.34 -2.25
C CYS A 26 -7.71 3.91 -1.90
N SER A 27 -8.39 3.72 -0.77
CA SER A 27 -8.98 2.43 -0.42
C SER A 27 -10.40 2.37 -0.96
N GLU A 28 -10.81 1.23 -1.53
CA GLU A 28 -12.19 1.02 -1.95
C GLU A 28 -13.16 0.99 -0.76
N ASN A 29 -12.63 0.75 0.43
CA ASN A 29 -13.42 0.61 1.65
C ASN A 29 -13.35 1.85 2.56
N SER A 30 -12.82 2.95 2.05
CA SER A 30 -12.69 4.19 2.81
C SER A 30 -13.02 5.39 1.93
N PRO A 31 -13.73 6.38 2.45
CA PRO A 31 -14.04 7.59 1.67
C PRO A 31 -12.86 8.55 1.56
N THR A 32 -11.76 8.28 2.27
CA THR A 32 -10.60 9.17 2.28
C THR A 32 -9.40 8.56 1.57
N ASP A 33 -8.50 9.41 1.12
CA ASP A 33 -7.27 8.96 0.47
C ASP A 33 -6.35 8.27 1.47
N VAL A 34 -5.64 7.24 1.00
CA VAL A 34 -4.58 6.62 1.79
C VAL A 34 -3.36 7.52 1.78
N CYS A 35 -2.97 7.98 0.61
CA CYS A 35 -1.87 8.92 0.47
C CYS A 35 -1.97 9.68 -0.84
N VAL A 36 -1.21 10.77 -0.91
CA VAL A 36 -1.07 11.59 -2.10
C VAL A 36 0.40 11.54 -2.50
N ILE A 37 0.66 11.31 -3.78
CA ILE A 37 2.03 11.14 -4.28
C ILE A 37 2.48 12.43 -4.95
N SER A 38 3.60 12.97 -4.46
CA SER A 38 4.18 14.17 -5.02
C SER A 38 4.78 13.90 -6.40
N ARG A 39 4.57 14.82 -7.32
CA ARG A 39 5.17 14.80 -8.67
C ARG A 39 6.48 15.56 -8.73
N ARG A 40 6.88 16.13 -7.63
CA ARG A 40 8.05 17.01 -7.55
C ARG A 40 9.32 16.24 -7.89
N ASP A 41 10.08 16.78 -8.83
CA ASP A 41 11.38 16.24 -9.25
C ASP A 41 11.35 14.81 -9.78
N LYS A 42 10.19 14.34 -10.26
CA LYS A 42 10.05 12.99 -10.76
C LYS A 42 9.42 12.96 -12.15
N THR A 43 9.79 11.96 -12.92
CA THR A 43 9.16 11.74 -14.24
C THR A 43 7.76 11.16 -14.05
N THR A 44 6.91 11.31 -15.05
CA THR A 44 5.57 10.71 -15.06
C THR A 44 5.66 9.19 -14.88
N GLY A 45 6.64 8.55 -15.53
CA GLY A 45 6.84 7.10 -15.40
C GLY A 45 7.17 6.68 -13.98
N GLU A 46 8.02 7.44 -13.29
CA GLU A 46 8.35 7.18 -11.89
C GLU A 46 7.13 7.34 -10.98
N ILE A 47 6.35 8.39 -11.17
CA ILE A 47 5.17 8.67 -10.37
C ILE A 47 4.16 7.54 -10.52
N ASP A 48 3.90 7.11 -11.75
CA ASP A 48 2.97 6.01 -12.02
C ASP A 48 3.46 4.71 -11.38
N ALA A 49 4.76 4.42 -11.49
CA ALA A 49 5.34 3.22 -10.89
C ALA A 49 5.23 3.26 -9.36
N ASN A 50 5.52 4.41 -8.76
CA ASN A 50 5.38 4.58 -7.31
C ASN A 50 3.94 4.38 -6.86
N ALA A 51 2.98 4.96 -7.59
CA ALA A 51 1.56 4.83 -7.26
C ALA A 51 1.11 3.37 -7.33
N ARG A 52 1.53 2.64 -8.37
CA ARG A 52 1.19 1.22 -8.51
C ARG A 52 1.80 0.37 -7.41
N LEU A 53 3.04 0.64 -7.04
CA LEU A 53 3.70 -0.08 -5.95
C LEU A 53 2.99 0.15 -4.62
N ILE A 54 2.66 1.39 -4.32
CA ILE A 54 1.93 1.72 -3.09
C ILE A 54 0.55 1.07 -3.09
N ALA A 55 -0.17 1.15 -4.20
CA ALA A 55 -1.50 0.56 -4.33
C ALA A 55 -1.49 -0.96 -4.16
N ALA A 56 -0.39 -1.62 -4.53
CA ALA A 56 -0.24 -3.07 -4.37
C ALA A 56 0.13 -3.48 -2.95
N SER A 57 0.47 -2.54 -2.07
CA SER A 57 0.95 -2.85 -0.72
C SER A 57 0.03 -3.75 0.09
N PRO A 58 -1.30 -3.55 0.12
CA PRO A 58 -2.16 -4.46 0.89
C PRO A 58 -2.09 -5.90 0.40
N THR A 59 -2.03 -6.10 -0.91
CA THR A 59 -1.89 -7.44 -1.50
C THR A 59 -0.56 -8.08 -1.11
N MET A 60 0.52 -7.30 -1.13
CA MET A 60 1.83 -7.77 -0.70
C MET A 60 1.84 -8.12 0.79
N TYR A 61 1.17 -7.29 1.59
CA TYR A 61 1.03 -7.55 3.03
C TYR A 61 0.31 -8.88 3.28
N ASP A 62 -0.80 -9.12 2.59
CA ASP A 62 -1.57 -10.36 2.73
C ASP A 62 -0.72 -11.58 2.37
N TYR A 63 0.09 -11.48 1.32
CA TYR A 63 1.02 -12.54 0.94
C TYR A 63 2.04 -12.79 2.05
N LEU A 64 2.60 -11.73 2.62
CA LEU A 64 3.57 -11.85 3.70
C LEU A 64 2.97 -12.50 4.95
N VAL A 65 1.73 -12.15 5.30
CA VAL A 65 1.02 -12.77 6.42
C VAL A 65 0.86 -14.26 6.19
N GLU A 66 0.46 -14.63 4.99
CA GLU A 66 0.30 -16.03 4.60
C GLU A 66 1.61 -16.79 4.70
N ARG A 67 2.71 -16.20 4.22
CA ARG A 67 4.03 -16.80 4.31
C ARG A 67 4.52 -16.93 5.76
N ALA A 68 4.25 -15.92 6.56
CA ALA A 68 4.60 -15.94 7.99
C ALA A 68 3.89 -17.09 8.72
N GLN A 69 2.63 -17.30 8.41
CA GLN A 69 1.83 -18.40 8.97
C GLN A 69 2.36 -19.76 8.56
N SER A 70 3.00 -19.84 7.40
CA SER A 70 3.63 -21.06 6.91
C SER A 70 5.02 -21.33 7.51
N GLY A 71 5.51 -20.45 8.38
CA GLY A 71 6.78 -20.64 9.07
C GLY A 71 7.94 -19.84 8.49
N ASP A 72 7.68 -18.91 7.56
CA ASP A 72 8.72 -18.05 7.00
C ASP A 72 9.10 -16.97 8.01
N ALA A 73 10.25 -17.11 8.65
CA ALA A 73 10.70 -16.20 9.70
C ALA A 73 10.96 -14.78 9.17
N ARG A 74 11.43 -14.66 7.95
CA ARG A 74 11.68 -13.35 7.34
C ARG A 74 10.38 -12.61 7.07
N ALA A 75 9.38 -13.31 6.55
CA ALA A 75 8.06 -12.73 6.33
C ALA A 75 7.44 -12.29 7.66
N ALA A 76 7.56 -13.12 8.70
CA ALA A 76 7.06 -12.79 10.03
C ALA A 76 7.70 -11.51 10.58
N SER A 77 8.99 -11.35 10.36
CA SER A 77 9.73 -10.16 10.81
C SER A 77 9.25 -8.91 10.09
N ILE A 78 8.97 -9.00 8.80
CA ILE A 78 8.47 -7.87 8.01
C ILE A 78 7.05 -7.49 8.47
N VAL A 79 6.18 -8.47 8.65
CA VAL A 79 4.81 -8.24 9.12
C VAL A 79 4.81 -7.57 10.49
N GLU A 80 5.67 -8.04 11.38
CA GLU A 80 5.83 -7.47 12.71
C GLU A 80 6.23 -5.98 12.64
N ALA A 81 7.17 -5.66 11.78
CA ALA A 81 7.63 -4.28 11.58
C ALA A 81 6.50 -3.39 11.03
N ILE A 82 5.68 -3.92 10.12
CA ILE A 82 4.55 -3.18 9.55
C ILE A 82 3.50 -2.88 10.62
N ASN A 83 3.24 -3.81 11.52
CA ASN A 83 2.20 -3.69 12.54
C ASN A 83 2.70 -3.10 13.87
N ALA A 84 3.95 -2.73 13.95
CA ALA A 84 4.56 -2.24 15.19
C ALA A 84 3.95 -0.94 15.72
#